data_bebaf25c89c722f5286ed174d8dc24f4
#
_entry.id   bebaf25c89c722f5286ed174d8dc24f4
#
_cell.length_a   1.000
_cell.length_b   1.000
_cell.length_c   1.000
_cell.angle_alpha   90.00
_cell.angle_beta   90.00
_cell.angle_gamma   90.00
#
_symmetry.space_group_name_H-M   'P 1'
#
loop_
_entity.id
_entity.type
_entity.pdbx_description
1 polymer ?
#
loop_
_entity_poly.entity_id
_entity_poly.type
_entity_poly.pdbx_seq_one_letter_code
_entity_poly.pdbx_strand_id
1 'polypeptide(L)'
;GVSINDVPKTAERFFNEWKDQRKRIEQLEAEIVRLKTSGSDDSSFSKDGVRIVIMEADGGLKNMSKMLKELTLDSDNPTLAILGSKDGGGKLMVATTENTIASERYDSVKILQSIITHISGGGGGRPTFAQGGGSNPEGLEDSFSAARTLLDV
;
A
#
# COMPACT_ATOMS: atom_id res chain seq x y z
N GLY A 1 -6.77 -31.19 36.93
CA GLY A 1 -5.94 -30.06 37.37
C GLY A 1 -4.48 -30.23 36.95
N VAL A 2 -3.85 -29.16 36.63
CA VAL A 2 -2.42 -29.11 36.32
C VAL A 2 -1.65 -29.03 37.64
N SER A 3 -0.64 -29.88 37.83
CA SER A 3 0.20 -29.80 38.99
C SER A 3 1.06 -28.53 38.97
N ILE A 4 1.47 -28.03 40.14
CA ILE A 4 2.32 -26.83 40.24
C ILE A 4 3.63 -26.99 39.45
N ASN A 5 4.16 -28.19 39.36
CA ASN A 5 5.39 -28.49 38.61
C ASN A 5 5.19 -28.45 37.08
N ASP A 6 3.96 -28.55 36.59
CA ASP A 6 3.64 -28.54 35.17
C ASP A 6 3.23 -27.14 34.63
N VAL A 7 3.02 -26.18 35.54
CA VAL A 7 2.65 -24.80 35.16
C VAL A 7 3.65 -24.14 34.20
N PRO A 8 4.99 -24.20 34.41
CA PRO A 8 5.95 -23.63 33.49
C PRO A 8 5.90 -24.24 32.10
N LYS A 9 5.73 -25.55 32.00
CA LYS A 9 5.62 -26.26 30.69
C LYS A 9 4.35 -25.90 29.96
N THR A 10 3.24 -25.76 30.67
CA THR A 10 1.95 -25.36 30.10
C THR A 10 2.01 -23.92 29.59
N ALA A 11 2.60 -22.99 30.35
CA ALA A 11 2.78 -21.60 29.95
C ALA A 11 3.69 -21.48 28.72
N GLU A 12 4.77 -22.24 28.64
CA GLU A 12 5.68 -22.29 27.49
C GLU A 12 4.97 -22.81 26.25
N ARG A 13 4.15 -23.85 26.39
CA ARG A 13 3.35 -24.38 25.28
C ARG A 13 2.36 -23.36 24.75
N PHE A 14 1.62 -22.67 25.60
CA PHE A 14 0.71 -21.60 25.20
C PHE A 14 1.44 -20.44 24.52
N PHE A 15 2.59 -20.06 25.02
CA PHE A 15 3.39 -19.01 24.42
C PHE A 15 3.88 -19.39 23.02
N ASN A 16 4.33 -20.61 22.83
CA ASN A 16 4.76 -21.12 21.51
C ASN A 16 3.58 -21.21 20.54
N GLU A 17 2.42 -21.71 20.97
CA GLU A 17 1.20 -21.76 20.15
C GLU A 17 0.78 -20.35 19.73
N TRP A 18 0.80 -19.39 20.65
CA TRP A 18 0.49 -17.99 20.35
C TRP A 18 1.47 -17.38 19.34
N LYS A 19 2.74 -17.64 19.49
CA LYS A 19 3.79 -17.18 18.58
C LYS A 19 3.63 -17.77 17.18
N ASP A 20 3.33 -19.06 17.10
CA ASP A 20 3.09 -19.75 15.83
C ASP A 20 1.85 -19.22 15.13
N GLN A 21 0.76 -18.99 15.86
CA GLN A 21 -0.47 -18.39 15.30
C GLN A 21 -0.23 -16.99 14.78
N ARG A 22 0.50 -16.17 15.51
CA ARG A 22 0.86 -14.81 15.08
C ARG A 22 1.68 -14.81 13.80
N LYS A 23 2.68 -15.67 13.72
CA LYS A 23 3.51 -15.84 12.52
C LYS A 23 2.68 -16.28 11.32
N ARG A 24 1.73 -17.19 11.53
CA ARG A 24 0.81 -17.67 10.49
C ARG A 24 -0.11 -16.55 9.99
N ILE A 25 -0.63 -15.71 10.88
CA ILE A 25 -1.44 -14.55 10.52
C ILE A 25 -0.62 -13.57 9.66
N GLU A 26 0.61 -13.26 10.05
CA GLU A 26 1.51 -12.40 9.28
C GLU A 26 1.79 -12.96 7.87
N GLN A 27 2.00 -14.28 7.75
CA GLN A 27 2.18 -14.95 6.46
C GLN A 27 0.94 -14.88 5.58
N LEU A 28 -0.25 -15.09 6.15
CA LEU A 28 -1.52 -15.02 5.42
C LEU A 28 -1.81 -13.59 4.98
N GLU A 29 -1.56 -12.59 5.81
CA GLU A 29 -1.69 -11.17 5.44
C GLU A 29 -0.77 -10.80 4.28
N ALA A 30 0.48 -11.24 4.31
CA ALA A 30 1.45 -11.03 3.23
C ALA A 30 1.00 -11.72 1.93
N GLU A 31 0.44 -12.93 2.01
CA GLU A 31 -0.09 -13.66 0.86
C GLU A 31 -1.32 -12.96 0.26
N ILE A 32 -2.23 -12.47 1.10
CA ILE A 32 -3.39 -11.68 0.65
C ILE A 32 -2.94 -10.43 -0.10
N VAL A 33 -1.97 -9.70 0.43
CA VAL A 33 -1.39 -8.52 -0.23
C VAL A 33 -0.81 -8.89 -1.59
N ARG A 34 -0.03 -9.97 -1.65
CA ARG A 34 0.56 -10.45 -2.91
C ARG A 34 -0.50 -10.83 -3.94
N LEU A 35 -1.55 -11.55 -3.53
CA LEU A 35 -2.64 -11.94 -4.43
C LEU A 35 -3.43 -10.73 -4.93
N LYS A 36 -3.71 -9.76 -4.06
CA LYS A 36 -4.38 -8.51 -4.45
C LYS A 36 -3.55 -7.69 -5.43
N THR A 37 -2.23 -7.68 -5.29
CA THR A 37 -1.33 -6.93 -6.18
C THR A 37 -1.06 -7.64 -7.51
N SER A 38 -1.19 -8.96 -7.56
CA SER A 38 -0.96 -9.74 -8.79
C SER A 38 -2.20 -10.01 -9.63
N GLY A 39 -3.40 -9.85 -9.06
CA GLY A 39 -4.65 -10.35 -9.64
C GLY A 39 -5.57 -9.33 -10.30
N SER A 40 -5.25 -8.04 -10.29
CA SER A 40 -6.17 -7.03 -10.84
C SER A 40 -5.62 -6.41 -12.12
N ASP A 41 -5.96 -6.99 -13.25
CA ASP A 41 -5.63 -6.44 -14.59
C ASP A 41 -6.25 -5.05 -14.80
N ASP A 42 -7.41 -4.78 -14.18
CA ASP A 42 -8.14 -3.51 -14.34
C ASP A 42 -7.51 -2.30 -13.64
N SER A 43 -6.64 -2.53 -12.67
CA SER A 43 -5.97 -1.46 -11.91
C SER A 43 -4.50 -1.27 -12.28
N SER A 44 -4.01 -2.00 -13.27
CA SER A 44 -2.62 -1.98 -13.68
C SER A 44 -2.50 -1.60 -15.16
N PHE A 45 -1.70 -0.58 -15.43
CA PHE A 45 -1.44 -0.06 -16.76
C PHE A 45 0.06 -0.12 -17.04
N SER A 46 0.45 -0.23 -18.30
CA SER A 46 1.85 -0.13 -18.70
C SER A 46 2.02 1.01 -19.69
N LYS A 47 2.93 1.91 -19.38
CA LYS A 47 3.23 3.07 -20.23
C LYS A 47 4.74 3.33 -20.24
N ASP A 48 5.31 3.31 -21.45
CA ASP A 48 6.73 3.62 -21.68
C ASP A 48 7.71 2.83 -20.80
N GLY A 49 7.41 1.56 -20.54
CA GLY A 49 8.23 0.67 -19.72
C GLY A 49 8.00 0.80 -18.22
N VAL A 50 7.05 1.63 -17.79
CA VAL A 50 6.66 1.77 -16.38
C VAL A 50 5.30 1.14 -16.16
N ARG A 51 5.21 0.27 -15.15
CA ARG A 51 3.94 -0.27 -14.68
C ARG A 51 3.27 0.76 -13.78
N ILE A 52 2.04 1.13 -14.08
CA ILE A 52 1.24 2.08 -13.29
C ILE A 52 0.13 1.30 -12.59
N VAL A 53 0.09 1.35 -11.26
CA VAL A 53 -0.93 0.67 -10.44
C VAL A 53 -1.72 1.73 -9.70
N ILE A 54 -3.04 1.74 -9.89
CA ILE A 54 -3.98 2.64 -9.20
C ILE A 54 -5.06 1.78 -8.59
N MET A 55 -5.09 1.70 -7.26
CA MET A 55 -6.04 0.84 -6.56
C MET A 55 -6.42 1.35 -5.18
N GLU A 56 -7.58 0.94 -4.70
CA GLU A 56 -7.99 1.15 -3.32
C GLU A 56 -7.42 0.04 -2.44
N ALA A 57 -6.85 0.41 -1.30
CA ALA A 57 -6.33 -0.51 -0.30
C ALA A 57 -7.22 -0.54 0.93
N ASP A 58 -7.43 -1.72 1.48
CA ASP A 58 -8.11 -1.90 2.76
C ASP A 58 -7.11 -1.85 3.92
N GLY A 59 -7.55 -1.43 5.11
CA GLY A 59 -6.77 -1.59 6.34
C GLY A 59 -5.82 -0.45 6.70
N GLY A 60 -6.02 0.75 6.21
CA GLY A 60 -5.32 1.95 6.65
C GLY A 60 -3.86 2.09 6.20
N LEU A 61 -3.17 3.07 6.76
CA LEU A 61 -1.81 3.48 6.33
C LEU A 61 -0.77 2.37 6.41
N LYS A 62 -0.82 1.55 7.45
CA LYS A 62 0.15 0.47 7.64
C LYS A 62 0.06 -0.57 6.53
N ASN A 63 -1.16 -0.95 6.17
CA ASN A 63 -1.40 -1.90 5.09
C ASN A 63 -1.03 -1.30 3.72
N MET A 64 -1.38 -0.04 3.50
CA MET A 64 -1.00 0.70 2.29
C MET A 64 0.53 0.75 2.12
N SER A 65 1.26 1.03 3.20
CA SER A 65 2.73 1.05 3.17
C SER A 65 3.33 -0.30 2.80
N LYS A 66 2.76 -1.40 3.32
CA LYS A 66 3.20 -2.76 2.95
C LYS A 66 2.95 -3.03 1.47
N MET A 67 1.77 -2.71 0.98
CA MET A 67 1.40 -2.89 -0.43
C MET A 67 2.31 -2.08 -1.36
N LEU A 68 2.58 -0.82 -1.00
CA LEU A 68 3.50 0.03 -1.79
C LEU A 68 4.90 -0.55 -1.86
N LYS A 69 5.43 -1.03 -0.74
CA LYS A 69 6.75 -1.68 -0.71
C LYS A 69 6.80 -2.88 -1.63
N GLU A 70 5.80 -3.76 -1.58
CA GLU A 70 5.72 -4.93 -2.45
C GLU A 70 5.66 -4.54 -3.94
N LEU A 71 4.89 -3.52 -4.27
CA LEU A 71 4.72 -3.05 -5.64
C LEU A 71 5.98 -2.36 -6.21
N THR A 72 6.74 -1.68 -5.36
CA THR A 72 7.90 -0.86 -5.78
C THR A 72 9.25 -1.47 -5.43
N LEU A 73 9.27 -2.69 -4.89
CA LEU A 73 10.51 -3.35 -4.45
C LEU A 73 11.37 -3.84 -5.62
N ASP A 74 10.74 -4.28 -6.69
CA ASP A 74 11.43 -4.90 -7.82
C ASP A 74 11.94 -3.83 -8.81
N SER A 75 13.25 -3.63 -8.83
CA SER A 75 13.88 -2.68 -9.73
C SER A 75 13.90 -3.13 -11.20
N ASP A 76 13.70 -4.42 -11.46
CA ASP A 76 13.59 -4.94 -12.82
C ASP A 76 12.22 -4.62 -13.46
N ASN A 77 11.23 -4.29 -12.63
CA ASN A 77 9.91 -3.87 -13.05
C ASN A 77 9.59 -2.48 -12.51
N PRO A 78 10.07 -1.41 -13.15
CA PRO A 78 9.79 -0.05 -12.70
C PRO A 78 8.30 0.20 -12.54
N THR A 79 7.86 0.61 -11.36
CA THR A 79 6.44 0.74 -11.01
C THR A 79 6.16 2.10 -10.38
N LEU A 80 5.10 2.73 -10.83
CA LEU A 80 4.44 3.85 -10.15
C LEU A 80 3.16 3.33 -9.51
N ALA A 81 3.09 3.37 -8.20
CA ALA A 81 1.92 2.89 -7.45
C ALA A 81 1.19 4.04 -6.78
N ILE A 82 -0.12 4.09 -6.98
CA ILE A 82 -1.02 5.05 -6.34
C ILE A 82 -2.05 4.25 -5.57
N LEU A 83 -1.98 4.32 -4.25
CA LEU A 83 -2.92 3.64 -3.36
C LEU A 83 -3.77 4.64 -2.59
N GLY A 84 -5.01 4.29 -2.37
CA GLY A 84 -5.94 5.07 -1.58
C GLY A 84 -6.72 4.21 -0.61
N SER A 85 -7.18 4.81 0.48
CA SER A 85 -8.02 4.15 1.49
C SER A 85 -9.07 5.12 2.00
N LYS A 86 -10.25 4.57 2.31
CA LYS A 86 -11.35 5.30 2.96
C LYS A 86 -11.38 5.08 4.46
N ASP A 87 -10.46 4.29 4.99
CA ASP A 87 -10.40 3.95 6.41
C ASP A 87 -9.91 5.14 7.25
N GLY A 88 -10.78 5.66 8.11
CA GLY A 88 -10.49 6.82 8.94
C GLY A 88 -10.39 8.16 8.18
N GLY A 89 -11.11 8.29 7.08
CA GLY A 89 -11.03 9.44 6.17
C GLY A 89 -10.37 9.07 4.84
N GLY A 90 -10.23 10.02 3.93
CA GLY A 90 -9.52 9.78 2.67
C GLY A 90 -8.01 9.75 2.90
N LYS A 91 -7.34 8.73 2.39
CA LYS A 91 -5.87 8.61 2.45
C LYS A 91 -5.33 8.26 1.09
N LEU A 92 -4.19 8.85 0.74
CA LEU A 92 -3.50 8.60 -0.51
C LEU A 92 -2.02 8.37 -0.27
N MET A 93 -1.46 7.42 -0.98
CA MET A 93 -0.02 7.18 -1.05
C MET A 93 0.41 6.99 -2.50
N VAL A 94 1.51 7.62 -2.86
CA VAL A 94 2.12 7.49 -4.18
C VAL A 94 3.59 7.12 -4.01
N ALA A 95 4.04 6.11 -4.72
CA ALA A 95 5.44 5.71 -4.69
C ALA A 95 5.91 5.23 -6.06
N THR A 96 7.20 5.37 -6.29
CA THR A 96 7.89 4.84 -7.49
C THR A 96 9.01 3.92 -7.07
N THR A 97 9.35 2.96 -7.94
CA THR A 97 10.55 2.13 -7.74
C THR A 97 11.79 3.03 -7.83
N GLU A 98 12.58 3.10 -6.77
CA GLU A 98 13.78 3.95 -6.68
C GLU A 98 14.85 3.52 -7.69
N ASN A 99 15.63 4.49 -8.15
CA ASN A 99 16.74 4.29 -9.09
C ASN A 99 16.32 3.61 -10.42
N THR A 100 15.11 3.90 -10.88
CA THR A 100 14.58 3.38 -12.15
C THR A 100 13.99 4.50 -12.99
N ILE A 101 13.62 4.17 -14.22
CA ILE A 101 12.90 5.11 -15.11
C ILE A 101 11.59 5.61 -14.50
N ALA A 102 10.97 4.85 -13.60
CA ALA A 102 9.76 5.29 -12.89
C ALA A 102 10.06 6.49 -11.99
N SER A 103 11.15 6.45 -11.21
CA SER A 103 11.56 7.56 -10.35
C SER A 103 12.09 8.78 -11.11
N GLU A 104 12.68 8.56 -12.27
CA GLU A 104 13.15 9.66 -13.13
C GLU A 104 12.03 10.38 -13.84
N ARG A 105 10.98 9.65 -14.21
CA ARG A 105 9.86 10.16 -15.01
C ARG A 105 8.73 10.72 -14.19
N TYR A 106 8.46 10.14 -13.04
CA TYR A 106 7.33 10.49 -12.18
C TYR A 106 7.79 10.99 -10.82
N ASP A 107 7.24 12.12 -10.40
CA ASP A 107 7.45 12.70 -9.08
C ASP A 107 6.22 12.41 -8.21
N SER A 108 6.38 11.57 -7.20
CA SER A 108 5.31 11.15 -6.32
C SER A 108 4.65 12.33 -5.59
N VAL A 109 5.43 13.35 -5.22
CA VAL A 109 4.91 14.54 -4.54
C VAL A 109 4.00 15.35 -5.48
N LYS A 110 4.43 15.58 -6.70
CA LYS A 110 3.64 16.33 -7.69
C LYS A 110 2.33 15.61 -8.03
N ILE A 111 2.40 14.30 -8.22
CA ILE A 111 1.22 13.48 -8.48
C ILE A 111 0.26 13.54 -7.30
N LEU A 112 0.76 13.33 -6.07
CA LEU A 112 -0.04 13.41 -4.87
C LEU A 112 -0.73 14.76 -4.72
N GLN A 113 0.01 15.86 -4.86
CA GLN A 113 -0.53 17.21 -4.76
C GLN A 113 -1.62 17.50 -5.79
N SER A 114 -1.52 16.91 -6.96
CA SER A 114 -2.51 17.08 -8.02
C SER A 114 -3.83 16.35 -7.73
N ILE A 115 -3.80 15.25 -6.97
CA ILE A 115 -4.97 14.41 -6.73
C ILE A 115 -5.54 14.54 -5.32
N ILE A 116 -4.75 14.98 -4.34
CA ILE A 116 -5.15 14.99 -2.93
C ILE A 116 -6.24 16.02 -2.62
N THR A 117 -6.39 17.02 -3.44
CA THR A 117 -7.44 18.04 -3.30
C THR A 117 -8.85 17.46 -3.40
N HIS A 118 -9.03 16.35 -4.13
CA HIS A 118 -10.33 15.67 -4.27
C HIS A 118 -10.81 15.05 -2.96
N ILE A 119 -9.89 14.69 -2.06
CA ILE A 119 -10.24 14.20 -0.72
C ILE A 119 -10.18 15.30 0.34
N SER A 120 -10.11 16.54 -0.07
CA SER A 120 -10.00 17.72 0.82
C SER A 120 -8.83 17.61 1.79
N GLY A 121 -7.70 17.18 1.27
CA GLY A 121 -6.53 16.86 2.08
C GLY A 121 -5.26 17.58 1.67
N GLY A 122 -4.21 17.24 2.36
CA GLY A 122 -2.87 17.69 2.10
C GLY A 122 -1.85 16.62 2.47
N GLY A 123 -0.69 16.72 1.89
CA GLY A 123 0.39 15.78 2.15
C GLY A 123 1.66 16.19 1.46
N GLY A 124 2.66 15.35 1.55
CA GLY A 124 3.95 15.55 0.95
C GLY A 124 4.85 14.34 1.14
N GLY A 125 6.10 14.49 0.80
CA GLY A 125 7.07 13.40 0.90
C GLY A 125 8.30 13.67 0.05
N ARG A 126 8.77 12.63 -0.60
CA ARG A 126 9.93 12.65 -1.50
C ARG A 126 9.47 12.34 -2.93
N PRO A 127 10.27 12.64 -3.95
CA PRO A 127 9.93 12.26 -5.34
C PRO A 127 9.63 10.78 -5.54
N THR A 128 10.18 9.89 -4.71
CA THR A 128 9.96 8.45 -4.78
C THR A 128 8.88 7.92 -3.84
N PHE A 129 8.45 8.73 -2.87
CA PHE A 129 7.40 8.36 -1.92
C PHE A 129 6.70 9.59 -1.35
N ALA A 130 5.40 9.68 -1.54
CA ALA A 130 4.56 10.73 -0.97
C ALA A 130 3.30 10.14 -0.35
N GLN A 131 2.83 10.77 0.71
CA GLN A 131 1.60 10.37 1.40
C GLN A 131 0.83 11.57 1.90
N GLY A 132 -0.46 11.41 2.02
CA GLY A 132 -1.33 12.44 2.56
C GLY A 132 -2.69 11.90 2.92
N GLY A 133 -3.48 12.74 3.56
CA GLY A 133 -4.83 12.39 3.96
C GLY A 133 -5.75 13.60 3.97
N GLY A 134 -7.04 13.35 3.91
CA GLY A 134 -8.07 14.37 3.90
C GLY A 134 -9.33 13.93 4.62
N SER A 135 -10.28 14.84 4.73
CA SER A 135 -11.54 14.63 5.44
C SER A 135 -12.66 14.08 4.56
N ASN A 136 -12.45 13.97 3.23
CA ASN A 136 -13.46 13.54 2.28
C ASN A 136 -13.10 12.18 1.64
N PRO A 137 -13.44 11.04 2.27
CA PRO A 137 -13.14 9.73 1.70
C PRO A 137 -13.92 9.43 0.42
N GLU A 138 -15.06 10.06 0.20
CA GLU A 138 -15.87 9.90 -1.01
C GLU A 138 -15.20 10.46 -2.26
N GLY A 139 -14.29 11.40 -2.10
CA GLY A 139 -13.49 11.96 -3.20
C GLY A 139 -12.34 11.07 -3.68
N LEU A 140 -12.16 9.89 -3.09
CA LEU A 140 -11.08 8.98 -3.45
C LEU A 140 -11.17 8.50 -4.91
N GLU A 141 -12.36 8.18 -5.39
CA GLU A 141 -12.57 7.78 -6.78
C GLU A 141 -12.26 8.91 -7.75
N ASP A 142 -12.61 10.13 -7.40
CA ASP A 142 -12.26 11.33 -8.17
C ASP A 142 -10.73 11.54 -8.20
N SER A 143 -10.04 11.27 -7.10
CA SER A 143 -8.58 11.27 -7.03
C SER A 143 -7.98 10.26 -8.01
N PHE A 144 -8.51 9.05 -8.07
CA PHE A 144 -8.05 8.03 -9.00
C PHE A 144 -8.32 8.40 -10.46
N SER A 145 -9.48 8.96 -10.75
CA SER A 145 -9.82 9.45 -12.09
C SER A 145 -8.88 10.58 -12.52
N ALA A 146 -8.59 11.51 -11.61
CA ALA A 146 -7.63 12.59 -11.84
C ALA A 146 -6.22 12.05 -12.09
N ALA A 147 -5.80 11.04 -11.36
CA ALA A 147 -4.51 10.38 -11.56
C ALA A 147 -4.41 9.73 -12.93
N ARG A 148 -5.44 9.02 -13.36
CA ARG A 148 -5.50 8.42 -14.70
C ARG A 148 -5.41 9.47 -15.79
N THR A 149 -6.13 10.56 -15.66
CA THR A 149 -6.09 11.69 -16.59
C THR A 149 -4.70 12.33 -16.63
N LEU A 150 -4.10 12.56 -15.47
CA LEU A 150 -2.76 13.13 -15.34
C LEU A 150 -1.69 12.27 -15.99
N LEU A 151 -1.80 10.96 -15.85
CA LEU A 151 -0.85 9.97 -16.39
C LEU A 151 -1.19 9.52 -17.81
N ASP A 152 -2.32 9.94 -18.33
CA ASP A 152 -2.81 9.58 -19.68
C ASP A 152 -2.93 8.04 -19.84
N VAL A 153 -3.62 7.41 -18.90
CA VAL A 153 -3.88 5.97 -18.88
C VAL A 153 -5.36 5.63 -18.72
#